data_dc2ff1ffe801fcfc9c522923bf32247d
#
_entry.id   dc2ff1ffe801fcfc9c522923bf32247d
#
_cell.length_a   1.000
_cell.length_b   1.000
_cell.length_c   1.000
_cell.angle_alpha   90.00
_cell.angle_beta   90.00
_cell.angle_gamma   90.00
#
_symmetry.space_group_name_H-M   'P 1'
#
loop_
_entity.id
_entity.type
_entity.pdbx_description
1 polymer ?
#
loop_
_entity_poly.entity_id
_entity_poly.type
_entity_poly.pdbx_seq_one_letter_code
_entity_poly.pdbx_strand_id
1 'polypeptide(L)'
;MKIAAHTMEYQGGRIVSHLQLRNYSALDYKEYKRIYEECFHDMRIALQRFPIECCGSREELERKKEEIYILEIDGKIIGSVAIYGNEIDDLVVEKSFQGMGYGTALLRFAVSSLQSNHTSPIILHIADWNQSALKIYLKNGFSIVKTEEI
;
A
#
# COMPACT_ATOMS: atom_id res chain seq x y z
N MET A 1 8.47 -16.84 17.35
CA MET A 1 9.04 -15.69 16.59
C MET A 1 8.38 -14.40 17.03
N LYS A 2 9.16 -13.44 17.41
CA LYS A 2 8.68 -12.10 17.77
C LYS A 2 8.62 -11.24 16.50
N ILE A 3 7.48 -10.62 16.26
CA ILE A 3 7.25 -9.79 15.09
C ILE A 3 6.98 -8.38 15.58
N ALA A 4 7.82 -7.43 15.17
CA ALA A 4 7.59 -6.02 15.46
C ALA A 4 6.83 -5.39 14.30
N ALA A 5 5.81 -4.62 14.64
CA ALA A 5 5.05 -3.84 13.68
C ALA A 5 5.03 -2.37 14.11
N HIS A 6 5.23 -1.50 13.17
CA HIS A 6 5.24 -0.06 13.40
C HIS A 6 3.98 0.59 12.89
N THR A 7 3.44 1.52 13.68
CA THR A 7 2.48 2.49 13.18
C THR A 7 3.26 3.73 12.82
N MET A 8 3.08 4.23 11.61
CA MET A 8 3.76 5.42 11.13
C MET A 8 2.74 6.51 10.83
N GLU A 9 3.14 7.75 11.02
CA GLU A 9 2.31 8.91 10.78
C GLU A 9 3.03 9.88 9.87
N TYR A 10 2.31 10.43 8.90
CA TYR A 10 2.85 11.44 8.01
C TYR A 10 3.01 12.75 8.74
N GLN A 11 4.22 13.30 8.73
CA GLN A 11 4.57 14.55 9.38
C GLN A 11 5.26 15.54 8.44
N GLY A 12 5.18 15.27 7.15
CA GLY A 12 5.75 16.14 6.12
C GLY A 12 4.81 17.28 5.74
N GLY A 13 5.21 18.00 4.73
CA GLY A 13 4.44 19.11 4.20
C GLY A 13 3.35 18.68 3.22
N ARG A 14 2.72 19.65 2.60
CA ARG A 14 1.70 19.40 1.59
C ARG A 14 2.32 18.75 0.36
N ILE A 15 1.65 17.70 -0.12
CA ILE A 15 2.04 16.98 -1.33
C ILE A 15 1.06 17.31 -2.45
N VAL A 16 1.60 17.62 -3.63
CA VAL A 16 0.81 17.74 -4.85
C VAL A 16 1.16 16.54 -5.73
N SER A 17 0.15 15.79 -6.12
CA SER A 17 0.32 14.62 -7.00
C SER A 17 -0.48 14.84 -8.28
N HIS A 18 0.15 14.58 -9.42
CA HIS A 18 -0.51 14.62 -10.73
C HIS A 18 -0.76 13.21 -11.26
N LEU A 19 -0.49 12.19 -10.44
CA LEU A 19 -0.69 10.79 -10.82
C LEU A 19 -2.18 10.54 -11.02
N GLN A 20 -2.52 9.90 -12.13
CA GLN A 20 -3.91 9.53 -12.43
C GLN A 20 -4.11 8.05 -12.19
N LEU A 21 -4.98 7.74 -11.25
CA LEU A 21 -5.34 6.38 -10.89
C LEU A 21 -6.82 6.17 -11.14
N ARG A 22 -7.18 4.92 -11.35
CA ARG A 22 -8.58 4.53 -11.41
C ARG A 22 -8.92 3.59 -10.26
N ASN A 23 -10.19 3.44 -9.96
CA ASN A 23 -10.59 2.49 -8.94
C ASN A 23 -10.52 1.05 -9.44
N TYR A 24 -10.45 0.13 -8.49
CA TYR A 24 -10.52 -1.30 -8.76
C TYR A 24 -11.87 -1.66 -9.39
N SER A 25 -11.84 -2.64 -10.30
CA SER A 25 -13.05 -3.22 -10.86
C SER A 25 -12.96 -4.75 -10.83
N ALA A 26 -14.08 -5.42 -10.92
CA ALA A 26 -14.13 -6.88 -10.87
C ALA A 26 -13.26 -7.57 -11.92
N LEU A 27 -13.03 -6.90 -13.05
CA LEU A 27 -12.17 -7.42 -14.11
C LEU A 27 -10.70 -7.47 -13.71
N ASP A 28 -10.32 -6.75 -12.67
CA ASP A 28 -8.93 -6.68 -12.20
C ASP A 28 -8.57 -7.84 -11.28
N TYR A 29 -9.53 -8.60 -10.80
CA TYR A 29 -9.32 -9.53 -9.70
C TYR A 29 -8.13 -10.46 -9.92
N LYS A 30 -8.04 -11.10 -11.06
CA LYS A 30 -7.00 -12.09 -11.36
C LYS A 30 -5.61 -11.49 -11.30
N GLU A 31 -5.40 -10.34 -11.95
CA GLU A 31 -4.10 -9.66 -11.97
C GLU A 31 -3.78 -9.00 -10.64
N TYR A 32 -4.77 -8.37 -10.01
CA TYR A 32 -4.61 -7.77 -8.70
C TYR A 32 -4.17 -8.81 -7.67
N LYS A 33 -4.85 -9.95 -7.65
CA LYS A 33 -4.53 -11.07 -6.76
C LYS A 33 -3.09 -11.56 -7.00
N ARG A 34 -2.71 -11.76 -8.26
CA ARG A 34 -1.36 -12.21 -8.61
C ARG A 34 -0.29 -11.26 -8.09
N ILE A 35 -0.46 -9.97 -8.36
CA ILE A 35 0.51 -8.95 -7.94
C ILE A 35 0.59 -8.86 -6.43
N TYR A 36 -0.56 -8.85 -5.76
CA TYR A 36 -0.64 -8.77 -4.31
C TYR A 36 0.07 -9.96 -3.67
N GLU A 37 -0.24 -11.17 -4.10
CA GLU A 37 0.36 -12.38 -3.55
C GLU A 37 1.86 -12.42 -3.77
N GLU A 38 2.34 -12.07 -4.96
CA GLU A 38 3.78 -12.02 -5.24
C GLU A 38 4.50 -11.01 -4.36
N CYS A 39 3.92 -9.84 -4.16
CA CYS A 39 4.54 -8.79 -3.35
C CYS A 39 4.65 -9.17 -1.88
N PHE A 40 3.67 -9.90 -1.34
CA PHE A 40 3.63 -10.23 0.08
C PHE A 40 4.03 -11.66 0.42
N HIS A 41 4.31 -12.48 -0.57
CA HIS A 41 4.64 -13.89 -0.38
C HIS A 41 5.81 -14.10 0.58
N ASP A 42 6.94 -13.48 0.30
CA ASP A 42 8.15 -13.67 1.11
C ASP A 42 7.96 -13.18 2.55
N MET A 43 7.26 -12.07 2.71
CA MET A 43 6.97 -11.53 4.04
C MET A 43 6.10 -12.50 4.84
N ARG A 44 5.06 -13.04 4.24
CA ARG A 44 4.14 -13.94 4.95
C ARG A 44 4.82 -15.24 5.35
N ILE A 45 5.67 -15.77 4.48
CA ILE A 45 6.49 -16.94 4.82
C ILE A 45 7.46 -16.61 5.96
N ALA A 46 8.19 -15.50 5.84
CA ALA A 46 9.17 -15.09 6.85
C ALA A 46 8.54 -14.85 8.22
N LEU A 47 7.34 -14.27 8.25
CA LEU A 47 6.62 -13.97 9.49
C LEU A 47 5.68 -15.09 9.93
N GLN A 48 5.68 -16.22 9.22
CA GLN A 48 4.79 -17.36 9.53
C GLN A 48 3.32 -16.96 9.56
N ARG A 49 2.91 -16.08 8.65
CA ARG A 49 1.53 -15.62 8.50
C ARG A 49 0.81 -16.46 7.45
N PHE A 50 -0.28 -17.09 7.82
CA PHE A 50 -1.07 -17.95 6.94
C PHE A 50 -2.54 -17.56 7.01
N PRO A 51 -3.31 -17.73 5.91
CA PRO A 51 -2.85 -18.17 4.60
C PRO A 51 -1.92 -17.15 3.94
N ILE A 52 -1.02 -17.65 3.10
CA ILE A 52 -0.09 -16.76 2.37
C ILE A 52 -0.85 -15.85 1.39
N GLU A 53 -1.91 -16.38 0.83
CA GLU A 53 -2.77 -15.66 -0.12
C GLU A 53 -3.83 -14.88 0.64
N CYS A 54 -3.76 -13.56 0.61
CA CYS A 54 -4.58 -12.71 1.45
C CYS A 54 -5.03 -11.39 0.82
N CYS A 55 -5.21 -11.34 -0.50
CA CYS A 55 -5.73 -10.11 -1.10
C CYS A 55 -7.21 -9.89 -0.76
N GLY A 56 -7.91 -10.92 -0.35
CA GLY A 56 -9.33 -10.90 -0.11
C GLY A 56 -10.10 -11.64 -1.21
N SER A 57 -11.36 -11.96 -0.94
CA SER A 57 -12.24 -12.60 -1.90
C SER A 57 -12.74 -11.59 -2.93
N ARG A 58 -13.35 -12.10 -4.01
CA ARG A 58 -13.98 -11.23 -5.01
C ARG A 58 -15.04 -10.32 -4.38
N GLU A 59 -15.82 -10.86 -3.46
CA GLU A 59 -16.87 -10.10 -2.78
C GLU A 59 -16.30 -9.01 -1.88
N GLU A 60 -15.23 -9.31 -1.15
CA GLU A 60 -14.58 -8.34 -0.29
C GLU A 60 -13.99 -7.18 -1.10
N LEU A 61 -13.30 -7.49 -2.20
CA LEU A 61 -12.70 -6.46 -3.05
C LEU A 61 -13.76 -5.62 -3.75
N GLU A 62 -14.88 -6.23 -4.15
CA GLU A 62 -15.99 -5.50 -4.74
C GLU A 62 -16.57 -4.48 -3.75
N ARG A 63 -16.67 -4.84 -2.47
CA ARG A 63 -17.13 -3.91 -1.43
C ARG A 63 -16.17 -2.75 -1.19
N LYS A 64 -14.87 -2.97 -1.43
CA LYS A 64 -13.81 -1.98 -1.19
C LYS A 64 -13.36 -1.25 -2.46
N LYS A 65 -13.97 -1.52 -3.59
CA LYS A 65 -13.45 -1.07 -4.88
C LYS A 65 -13.20 0.43 -4.97
N GLU A 66 -13.99 1.24 -4.30
CA GLU A 66 -13.83 2.69 -4.30
C GLU A 66 -12.68 3.17 -3.43
N GLU A 67 -12.15 2.30 -2.59
CA GLU A 67 -11.02 2.59 -1.70
C GLU A 67 -9.69 2.05 -2.26
N ILE A 68 -9.74 1.27 -3.33
CA ILE A 68 -8.57 0.69 -3.99
C ILE A 68 -8.30 1.45 -5.28
N TYR A 69 -7.09 1.96 -5.40
CA TYR A 69 -6.66 2.77 -6.55
C TYR A 69 -5.62 2.01 -7.36
N ILE A 70 -5.84 1.92 -8.65
CA ILE A 70 -5.04 1.13 -9.58
C ILE A 70 -4.25 2.07 -10.49
N LEU A 71 -2.95 1.83 -10.62
CA LEU A 71 -2.12 2.46 -11.63
C LEU A 71 -2.02 1.51 -12.82
N GLU A 72 -2.59 1.92 -13.93
CA GLU A 72 -2.58 1.16 -15.16
C GLU A 72 -1.84 1.94 -16.24
N ILE A 73 -0.91 1.28 -16.93
CA ILE A 73 -0.16 1.88 -18.04
C ILE A 73 -0.22 0.91 -19.20
N ASP A 74 -0.67 1.39 -20.36
CA ASP A 74 -0.79 0.58 -21.59
C ASP A 74 -1.56 -0.74 -21.38
N GLY A 75 -2.64 -0.66 -20.62
CA GLY A 75 -3.52 -1.80 -20.35
C GLY A 75 -2.99 -2.78 -19.32
N LYS A 76 -1.88 -2.46 -18.66
CA LYS A 76 -1.31 -3.33 -17.61
C LYS A 76 -1.39 -2.67 -16.25
N ILE A 77 -1.71 -3.46 -15.23
CA ILE A 77 -1.65 -3.01 -13.84
C ILE A 77 -0.19 -2.96 -13.42
N ILE A 78 0.27 -1.78 -13.06
CA ILE A 78 1.64 -1.53 -12.61
C ILE A 78 1.72 -1.58 -11.09
N GLY A 79 0.70 -1.09 -10.43
CA GLY A 79 0.67 -1.06 -8.97
C GLY A 79 -0.68 -0.61 -8.45
N SER A 80 -0.78 -0.58 -7.13
CA SER A 80 -2.03 -0.27 -6.46
C SER A 80 -1.76 0.27 -5.06
N VAL A 81 -2.68 1.07 -4.56
CA VAL A 81 -2.67 1.54 -3.17
C VAL A 81 -4.11 1.63 -2.69
N ALA A 82 -4.34 1.29 -1.44
CA ALA A 82 -5.66 1.41 -0.82
C ALA A 82 -5.64 2.52 0.23
N ILE A 83 -6.78 3.17 0.40
CA ILE A 83 -6.99 4.20 1.40
C ILE A 83 -8.26 3.84 2.16
N TYR A 84 -8.10 3.44 3.42
CA TYR A 84 -9.20 3.05 4.30
C TYR A 84 -9.31 4.08 5.43
N GLY A 85 -10.25 5.01 5.30
CA GLY A 85 -10.37 6.10 6.28
C GLY A 85 -9.15 7.01 6.22
N ASN A 86 -8.35 7.03 7.29
CA ASN A 86 -7.10 7.80 7.36
C ASN A 86 -5.85 6.93 7.18
N GLU A 87 -6.04 5.66 6.84
CA GLU A 87 -4.95 4.70 6.74
C GLU A 87 -4.62 4.38 5.28
N ILE A 88 -3.33 4.44 4.95
CA ILE A 88 -2.81 3.99 3.66
C ILE A 88 -2.39 2.54 3.82
N ASP A 89 -2.84 1.67 2.93
CA ASP A 89 -2.61 0.24 3.03
C ASP A 89 -2.43 -0.39 1.65
N ASP A 90 -2.02 -1.65 1.64
CA ASP A 90 -1.94 -2.47 0.42
C ASP A 90 -1.20 -1.77 -0.73
N LEU A 91 -0.08 -1.12 -0.41
CA LEU A 91 0.78 -0.49 -1.42
C LEU A 91 1.63 -1.58 -2.09
N VAL A 92 1.34 -1.84 -3.34
CA VAL A 92 2.05 -2.87 -4.11
C VAL A 92 2.47 -2.34 -5.48
N VAL A 93 3.61 -2.81 -5.96
CA VAL A 93 4.11 -2.54 -7.32
C VAL A 93 4.50 -3.88 -7.92
N GLU A 94 4.03 -4.14 -9.14
CA GLU A 94 4.34 -5.37 -9.87
C GLU A 94 5.86 -5.51 -9.98
N LYS A 95 6.38 -6.73 -9.77
CA LYS A 95 7.83 -6.97 -9.62
C LYS A 95 8.67 -6.41 -10.76
N SER A 96 8.19 -6.52 -12.00
CA SER A 96 8.91 -6.01 -13.17
C SER A 96 9.06 -4.49 -13.18
N PHE A 97 8.27 -3.79 -12.38
CA PHE A 97 8.25 -2.31 -12.34
C PHE A 97 8.78 -1.74 -11.04
N GLN A 98 9.29 -2.57 -10.15
CA GLN A 98 9.90 -2.10 -8.90
C GLN A 98 11.23 -1.41 -9.18
N GLY A 99 11.61 -0.48 -8.30
CA GLY A 99 12.84 0.28 -8.45
C GLY A 99 12.77 1.43 -9.45
N MET A 100 11.58 1.77 -9.95
CA MET A 100 11.37 2.84 -10.92
C MET A 100 10.66 4.06 -10.35
N GLY A 101 10.39 4.07 -9.04
CA GLY A 101 9.73 5.18 -8.38
C GLY A 101 8.21 5.10 -8.30
N TYR A 102 7.59 4.05 -8.78
CA TYR A 102 6.13 3.92 -8.76
C TYR A 102 5.56 3.79 -7.35
N GLY A 103 6.25 3.07 -6.46
CA GLY A 103 5.83 2.97 -5.07
C GLY A 103 5.77 4.33 -4.38
N THR A 104 6.80 5.15 -4.57
CA THR A 104 6.83 6.51 -4.06
C THR A 104 5.71 7.35 -4.66
N ALA A 105 5.47 7.24 -5.96
CA ALA A 105 4.41 7.98 -6.64
C ALA A 105 3.02 7.60 -6.08
N LEU A 106 2.77 6.31 -5.86
CA LEU A 106 1.52 5.82 -5.29
C LEU A 106 1.33 6.31 -3.84
N LEU A 107 2.39 6.28 -3.05
CA LEU A 107 2.37 6.79 -1.68
C LEU A 107 2.03 8.28 -1.65
N ARG A 108 2.68 9.06 -2.50
CA ARG A 108 2.44 10.50 -2.58
C ARG A 108 1.02 10.81 -3.04
N PHE A 109 0.48 10.03 -3.98
CA PHE A 109 -0.92 10.15 -4.38
C PHE A 109 -1.85 9.96 -3.18
N ALA A 110 -1.62 8.91 -2.38
CA ALA A 110 -2.47 8.61 -1.24
C ALA A 110 -2.42 9.72 -0.19
N VAL A 111 -1.22 10.22 0.14
CA VAL A 111 -1.08 11.34 1.08
C VAL A 111 -1.79 12.58 0.54
N SER A 112 -1.57 12.92 -0.72
CA SER A 112 -2.20 14.08 -1.36
C SER A 112 -3.73 13.96 -1.34
N SER A 113 -4.26 12.79 -1.62
CA SER A 113 -5.70 12.53 -1.58
C SER A 113 -6.28 12.77 -0.19
N LEU A 114 -5.62 12.25 0.85
CA LEU A 114 -6.07 12.44 2.23
C LEU A 114 -5.97 13.90 2.67
N GLN A 115 -4.91 14.59 2.26
CA GLN A 115 -4.77 16.02 2.53
C GLN A 115 -5.86 16.84 1.87
N SER A 116 -6.24 16.50 0.65
CA SER A 116 -7.32 17.19 -0.07
C SER A 116 -8.67 17.01 0.60
N ASN A 117 -8.87 15.91 1.32
CA ASN A 117 -10.08 15.63 2.07
C ASN A 117 -9.98 16.11 3.54
N HIS A 118 -8.94 16.86 3.87
CA HIS A 118 -8.69 17.37 5.22
C HIS A 118 -8.64 16.24 6.26
N THR A 119 -8.19 15.06 5.88
CA THR A 119 -8.09 13.90 6.76
C THR A 119 -6.76 13.92 7.53
N SER A 120 -6.84 13.78 8.85
CA SER A 120 -5.66 13.78 9.72
C SER A 120 -5.99 13.02 11.00
N PRO A 121 -5.05 12.29 11.60
CA PRO A 121 -3.71 12.02 11.13
C PRO A 121 -3.70 11.03 9.94
N ILE A 122 -2.67 11.06 9.13
CA ILE A 122 -2.47 10.10 8.03
C ILE A 122 -1.52 9.04 8.52
N ILE A 123 -1.97 7.79 8.56
CA ILE A 123 -1.21 6.70 9.15
C ILE A 123 -1.02 5.53 8.18
N LEU A 124 -0.03 4.71 8.46
CA LEU A 124 0.15 3.40 7.86
C LEU A 124 0.77 2.44 8.88
N HIS A 125 0.65 1.16 8.60
CA HIS A 125 1.27 0.11 9.41
C HIS A 125 2.27 -0.66 8.57
N ILE A 126 3.40 -1.05 9.17
CA ILE A 126 4.43 -1.80 8.48
C ILE A 126 5.12 -2.76 9.43
N ALA A 127 5.41 -3.97 8.97
CA ALA A 127 6.23 -4.91 9.70
C ALA A 127 7.70 -4.48 9.64
N ASP A 128 8.38 -4.52 10.77
CA ASP A 128 9.82 -4.17 10.85
C ASP A 128 10.66 -5.04 9.90
N TRP A 129 10.21 -6.24 9.60
CA TRP A 129 10.85 -7.12 8.63
C TRP A 129 11.07 -6.43 7.28
N ASN A 130 10.15 -5.57 6.87
CA ASN A 130 10.19 -4.92 5.55
C ASN A 130 11.02 -3.64 5.58
N GLN A 131 12.34 -3.80 5.71
CA GLN A 131 13.27 -2.69 5.83
C GLN A 131 13.31 -1.79 4.59
N SER A 132 13.11 -2.36 3.40
CA SER A 132 13.10 -1.58 2.16
C SER A 132 11.94 -0.60 2.12
N ALA A 133 10.74 -1.06 2.47
CA ALA A 133 9.56 -0.19 2.53
C ALA A 133 9.68 0.83 3.66
N LEU A 134 10.20 0.41 4.82
CA LEU A 134 10.39 1.31 5.95
C LEU A 134 11.26 2.51 5.56
N LYS A 135 12.36 2.28 4.84
CA LYS A 135 13.22 3.34 4.36
C LYS A 135 12.49 4.31 3.43
N ILE A 136 11.65 3.79 2.54
CA ILE A 136 10.87 4.62 1.63
C ILE A 136 9.91 5.52 2.41
N TYR A 137 9.23 4.97 3.40
CA TYR A 137 8.29 5.74 4.22
C TYR A 137 9.00 6.82 5.03
N LEU A 138 10.11 6.48 5.69
CA LEU A 138 10.91 7.45 6.45
C LEU A 138 11.41 8.58 5.55
N LYS A 139 11.82 8.25 4.34
CA LYS A 139 12.33 9.21 3.36
C LYS A 139 11.23 10.15 2.83
N ASN A 140 9.99 9.72 2.91
CA ASN A 140 8.85 10.45 2.35
C ASN A 140 7.96 11.11 3.43
N GLY A 141 8.52 11.41 4.57
CA GLY A 141 7.83 12.22 5.58
C GLY A 141 7.06 11.46 6.63
N PHE A 142 7.17 10.14 6.66
CA PHE A 142 6.55 9.35 7.71
C PHE A 142 7.52 9.13 8.87
N SER A 143 7.00 9.10 10.08
CA SER A 143 7.75 8.80 11.30
C SER A 143 7.08 7.69 12.07
N ILE A 144 7.88 6.85 12.74
CA ILE A 144 7.34 5.81 13.61
C ILE A 144 6.78 6.48 14.86
N VAL A 145 5.50 6.25 15.14
CA VAL A 145 4.83 6.79 16.33
C VAL A 145 4.50 5.71 17.35
N LYS A 146 4.50 4.44 16.94
CA LYS A 146 4.24 3.33 17.84
C LYS A 146 4.88 2.06 17.27
N THR A 147 5.43 1.25 18.15
CA THR A 147 5.94 -0.07 17.80
C THR A 147 5.31 -1.10 18.71
N GLU A 148 4.79 -2.16 18.13
CA GLU A 148 4.16 -3.24 18.86
C GLU A 148 4.79 -4.57 18.48
N GLU A 149 4.79 -5.49 19.43
CA GLU A 149 5.16 -6.87 19.19
C GLU A 149 3.88 -7.66 18.99
N ILE A 150 3.77 -8.36 17.89
CA ILE A 150 2.55 -9.11 17.54
C ILE A 150 2.83 -10.59 17.27
#